data_e5182a6f2c35f576725cb8b197cc6a3d
#
_entry.id   e5182a6f2c35f576725cb8b197cc6a3d
#
_cell.length_a   1.000
_cell.length_b   1.000
_cell.length_c   1.000
_cell.angle_alpha   90.00
_cell.angle_beta   90.00
_cell.angle_gamma   90.00
#
_symmetry.space_group_name_H-M   'P 1'
#
loop_
_entity.id
_entity.type
_entity.pdbx_description
1 polymer ?
#
loop_
_entity_poly.entity_id
_entity_poly.type
_entity_poly.pdbx_seq_one_letter_code
_entity_poly.pdbx_strand_id
1 'polypeptide(L)'
;MAQVAAEYLKLAGFKVDLQVVDWATLTQRRTDKALWDIYISHSPFLPEPALIGSLSPSSPGWWDTPLRQKTVDAFSAESDPQKRLALWADVQKATYEEVPYMKIGDFNAVAAESKKLEGVVPAPWPYFWNASIKK
;
A
#
# COMPACT_ATOMS: atom_id res chain seq x y z
N MET A 1 -8.21 8.17 -10.45
CA MET A 1 -7.93 6.72 -10.57
C MET A 1 -9.19 5.88 -10.30
N ALA A 2 -9.85 5.98 -9.15
CA ALA A 2 -11.07 5.22 -8.85
C ALA A 2 -12.20 5.41 -9.88
N GLN A 3 -12.41 6.62 -10.37
CA GLN A 3 -13.39 6.90 -11.43
C GLN A 3 -13.09 6.14 -12.73
N VAL A 4 -11.82 6.12 -13.14
CA VAL A 4 -11.39 5.40 -14.35
C VAL A 4 -11.58 3.89 -14.17
N ALA A 5 -11.20 3.34 -13.01
CA ALA A 5 -11.42 1.93 -12.72
C ALA A 5 -12.91 1.57 -12.73
N ALA A 6 -13.77 2.41 -12.15
CA ALA A 6 -15.21 2.22 -12.16
C ALA A 6 -15.78 2.18 -13.59
N GLU A 7 -15.32 3.07 -14.48
CA GLU A 7 -15.78 3.07 -15.87
C GLU A 7 -15.34 1.80 -16.63
N TYR A 8 -14.10 1.34 -16.46
CA TYR A 8 -13.67 0.07 -17.08
C TYR A 8 -14.44 -1.13 -16.53
N LEU A 9 -14.71 -1.17 -15.24
CA LEU A 9 -15.53 -2.24 -14.66
C LEU A 9 -16.98 -2.23 -15.23
N LYS A 10 -17.59 -1.05 -15.40
CA LYS A 10 -18.90 -0.92 -16.03
C LYS A 10 -18.88 -1.41 -17.49
N LEU A 11 -17.83 -1.04 -18.26
CA LEU A 11 -17.66 -1.52 -19.63
C LEU A 11 -17.49 -3.04 -19.69
N ALA A 12 -16.91 -3.64 -18.66
CA ALA A 12 -16.78 -5.09 -18.52
C ALA A 12 -18.08 -5.77 -18.02
N GLY A 13 -19.16 -5.01 -17.81
CA GLY A 13 -20.47 -5.53 -17.42
C GLY A 13 -20.74 -5.59 -15.92
N PHE A 14 -19.85 -5.04 -15.09
CA PHE A 14 -20.08 -4.97 -13.64
C PHE A 14 -21.06 -3.84 -13.29
N LYS A 15 -21.94 -4.10 -12.33
CA LYS A 15 -22.74 -3.06 -11.69
C LYS A 15 -21.90 -2.38 -10.61
N VAL A 16 -21.46 -1.14 -10.85
CA VAL A 16 -20.55 -0.40 -9.97
C VAL A 16 -21.27 0.71 -9.24
N ASP A 17 -21.25 0.68 -7.91
CA ASP A 17 -21.56 1.78 -7.02
C ASP A 17 -20.23 2.43 -6.55
N LEU A 18 -19.85 3.54 -7.21
CA LEU A 18 -18.63 4.25 -6.88
C LEU A 18 -18.87 5.26 -5.76
N GLN A 19 -18.25 5.03 -4.61
CA GLN A 19 -18.29 5.93 -3.47
C GLN A 19 -16.93 6.62 -3.31
N VAL A 20 -16.88 7.93 -3.55
CA VAL A 20 -15.67 8.75 -3.33
C VAL A 20 -15.83 9.42 -1.96
N VAL A 21 -14.91 9.11 -1.05
CA VAL A 21 -14.95 9.56 0.34
C VAL A 21 -13.62 10.20 0.72
N ASP A 22 -13.61 10.97 1.81
CA ASP A 22 -12.39 11.49 2.40
C ASP A 22 -11.53 10.39 3.05
N TRP A 23 -10.28 10.72 3.37
CA TRP A 23 -9.32 9.75 3.92
C TRP A 23 -9.75 9.14 5.25
N ALA A 24 -10.32 9.93 6.15
CA ALA A 24 -10.75 9.44 7.47
C ALA A 24 -11.88 8.42 7.31
N THR A 25 -12.86 8.74 6.48
CA THR A 25 -13.98 7.86 6.15
C THR A 25 -13.48 6.57 5.46
N LEU A 26 -12.56 6.67 4.50
CA LEU A 26 -11.98 5.50 3.85
C LEU A 26 -11.29 4.58 4.85
N THR A 27 -10.42 5.14 5.72
CA THR A 27 -9.66 4.35 6.69
C THR A 27 -10.54 3.66 7.71
N GLN A 28 -11.64 4.26 8.08
CA GLN A 28 -12.64 3.64 8.96
C GLN A 28 -13.41 2.54 8.22
N ARG A 29 -13.97 2.85 7.06
CA ARG A 29 -14.87 1.92 6.33
C ARG A 29 -14.16 0.69 5.80
N ARG A 30 -12.90 0.81 5.38
CA ARG A 30 -12.13 -0.33 4.86
C ARG A 30 -11.92 -1.46 5.86
N THR A 31 -12.12 -1.21 7.16
CA THR A 31 -12.00 -2.23 8.21
C THR A 31 -13.26 -3.10 8.34
N ASP A 32 -14.35 -2.74 7.69
CA ASP A 32 -15.59 -3.51 7.66
C ASP A 32 -15.83 -4.07 6.26
N LYS A 33 -15.65 -5.39 6.11
CA LYS A 33 -15.80 -6.11 4.84
C LYS A 33 -17.22 -6.10 4.28
N ALA A 34 -18.23 -5.70 5.05
CA ALA A 34 -19.60 -5.58 4.56
C ALA A 34 -19.86 -4.29 3.79
N LEU A 35 -18.93 -3.33 3.83
CA LEU A 35 -19.13 -1.98 3.24
C LEU A 35 -18.49 -1.80 1.86
N TRP A 36 -17.76 -2.79 1.34
CA TRP A 36 -17.07 -2.67 0.06
C TRP A 36 -16.70 -4.04 -0.53
N ASP A 37 -16.62 -4.11 -1.84
CA ASP A 37 -16.04 -5.23 -2.59
C ASP A 37 -14.60 -4.91 -3.01
N ILE A 38 -14.34 -3.65 -3.39
CA ILE A 38 -13.01 -3.14 -3.77
C ILE A 38 -12.84 -1.76 -3.16
N TYR A 39 -11.69 -1.50 -2.56
CA TYR A 39 -11.29 -0.12 -2.23
C TYR A 39 -9.98 0.24 -2.90
N ILE A 40 -9.84 1.50 -3.30
CA ILE A 40 -8.63 2.04 -3.92
C ILE A 40 -7.98 3.00 -2.94
N SER A 41 -6.71 2.76 -2.66
CA SER A 41 -5.92 3.54 -1.72
C SER A 41 -4.49 3.73 -2.25
N HIS A 42 -3.66 4.36 -1.47
CA HIS A 42 -2.22 4.49 -1.72
C HIS A 42 -1.44 4.11 -0.47
N SER A 43 -0.19 3.71 -0.69
CA SER A 43 0.78 3.48 0.38
C SER A 43 2.03 4.31 0.12
N PRO A 44 2.72 4.79 1.15
CA PRO A 44 4.04 5.39 0.98
C PRO A 44 5.02 4.32 0.49
N PHE A 45 6.13 4.75 -0.10
CA PHE A 45 7.25 3.88 -0.37
C PHE A 45 7.85 3.39 0.96
N LEU A 46 7.99 2.09 1.12
CA LEU A 46 8.53 1.45 2.32
C LEU A 46 9.89 0.83 2.02
N PRO A 47 10.90 1.05 2.86
CA PRO A 47 12.25 0.54 2.63
C PRO A 47 12.38 -0.97 2.87
N GLU A 48 11.39 -1.58 3.54
CA GLU A 48 11.40 -2.99 3.92
C GLU A 48 10.04 -3.63 3.55
N PRO A 49 10.04 -4.70 2.74
CA PRO A 49 8.80 -5.38 2.33
C PRO A 49 7.94 -5.88 3.49
N ALA A 50 8.53 -6.29 4.61
CA ALA A 50 7.79 -6.74 5.78
C ALA A 50 6.86 -5.65 6.38
N LEU A 51 7.09 -4.38 6.03
CA LEU A 51 6.25 -3.25 6.45
C LEU A 51 5.02 -3.04 5.55
N ILE A 52 4.90 -3.80 4.45
CA ILE A 52 3.74 -3.71 3.54
C ILE A 52 2.51 -4.25 4.27
N GLY A 53 1.60 -3.36 4.64
CA GLY A 53 0.43 -3.71 5.45
C GLY A 53 -0.45 -4.80 4.84
N SER A 54 -0.61 -4.82 3.51
CA SER A 54 -1.40 -5.85 2.81
C SER A 54 -0.83 -7.27 2.90
N LEU A 55 0.41 -7.45 3.36
CA LEU A 55 0.97 -8.77 3.66
C LEU A 55 0.50 -9.32 5.02
N SER A 56 -0.06 -8.47 5.88
CA SER A 56 -0.63 -8.91 7.17
C SER A 56 -2.02 -9.51 7.00
N PRO A 57 -2.32 -10.66 7.61
CA PRO A 57 -3.64 -11.29 7.51
C PRO A 57 -4.74 -10.49 8.19
N SER A 58 -4.39 -9.56 9.09
CA SER A 58 -5.34 -8.67 9.77
C SER A 58 -5.63 -7.37 9.02
N SER A 59 -4.88 -7.07 7.96
CA SER A 59 -5.13 -5.86 7.15
C SER A 59 -6.39 -5.99 6.30
N PRO A 60 -7.07 -4.88 6.00
CA PRO A 60 -8.21 -4.88 5.07
C PRO A 60 -7.83 -5.54 3.73
N GLY A 61 -8.63 -6.53 3.33
CA GLY A 61 -8.31 -7.52 2.30
C GLY A 61 -8.14 -8.92 2.89
N TRP A 62 -7.73 -9.01 4.16
CA TRP A 62 -7.67 -10.25 4.98
C TRP A 62 -7.06 -11.44 4.23
N TRP A 63 -5.91 -11.21 3.63
CA TRP A 63 -5.16 -12.26 2.95
C TRP A 63 -4.58 -13.23 3.97
N ASP A 64 -5.36 -14.24 4.34
CA ASP A 64 -5.00 -15.25 5.32
C ASP A 64 -5.20 -16.66 4.72
N THR A 65 -4.23 -17.09 3.92
CA THR A 65 -4.22 -18.38 3.23
C THR A 65 -3.00 -19.20 3.64
N PRO A 66 -3.02 -20.53 3.47
CA PRO A 66 -1.84 -21.36 3.71
C PRO A 66 -0.63 -20.95 2.88
N LEU A 67 -0.83 -20.47 1.64
CA LEU A 67 0.25 -20.01 0.78
C LEU A 67 0.87 -18.71 1.30
N ARG A 68 0.05 -17.74 1.72
CA ARG A 68 0.51 -16.51 2.39
C ARG A 68 1.29 -16.86 3.66
N GLN A 69 0.74 -17.68 4.54
CA GLN A 69 1.38 -18.06 5.80
C GLN A 69 2.75 -18.66 5.54
N LYS A 70 2.84 -19.63 4.63
CA LYS A 70 4.10 -20.29 4.27
C LYS A 70 5.13 -19.30 3.74
N THR A 71 4.77 -18.40 2.85
CA THR A 71 5.73 -17.53 2.13
C THR A 71 6.08 -16.29 2.93
N VAL A 72 5.10 -15.57 3.46
CA VAL A 72 5.32 -14.30 4.19
C VAL A 72 5.96 -14.57 5.56
N ASP A 73 5.57 -15.62 6.25
CA ASP A 73 6.12 -15.94 7.56
C ASP A 73 7.58 -16.43 7.43
N ALA A 74 7.90 -17.23 6.41
CA ALA A 74 9.29 -17.62 6.11
C ALA A 74 10.16 -16.41 5.78
N PHE A 75 9.68 -15.48 4.93
CA PHE A 75 10.37 -14.23 4.61
C PHE A 75 10.60 -13.37 5.87
N SER A 76 9.61 -13.26 6.74
CA SER A 76 9.67 -12.43 7.94
C SER A 76 10.62 -13.00 9.01
N ALA A 77 10.78 -14.32 9.06
CA ALA A 77 11.65 -15.00 10.03
C ALA A 77 13.13 -15.06 9.61
N GLU A 78 13.45 -14.86 8.32
CA GLU A 78 14.81 -15.00 7.82
C GLU A 78 15.59 -13.70 8.00
N SER A 79 16.83 -13.78 8.50
CA SER A 79 17.74 -12.65 8.71
C SER A 79 18.87 -12.56 7.69
N ASP A 80 19.19 -13.66 7.00
CA ASP A 80 20.23 -13.68 5.97
C ASP A 80 19.73 -12.94 4.71
N PRO A 81 20.43 -11.88 4.24
CA PRO A 81 19.96 -11.06 3.13
C PRO A 81 19.81 -11.84 1.81
N GLN A 82 20.66 -12.82 1.55
CA GLN A 82 20.60 -13.59 0.30
C GLN A 82 19.43 -14.57 0.30
N LYS A 83 19.17 -15.20 1.43
CA LYS A 83 18.01 -16.08 1.58
C LYS A 83 16.71 -15.27 1.56
N ARG A 84 16.70 -14.09 2.21
CA ARG A 84 15.54 -13.17 2.17
C ARG A 84 15.17 -12.79 0.74
N LEU A 85 16.16 -12.54 -0.13
CA LEU A 85 15.91 -12.20 -1.52
C LEU A 85 15.16 -13.32 -2.27
N ALA A 86 15.56 -14.58 -2.05
CA ALA A 86 14.88 -15.73 -2.63
C ALA A 86 13.45 -15.89 -2.07
N LEU A 87 13.28 -15.77 -0.75
CA LEU A 87 11.97 -15.85 -0.10
C LEU A 87 11.05 -14.70 -0.52
N TRP A 88 11.61 -13.52 -0.79
CA TRP A 88 10.83 -12.40 -1.33
C TRP A 88 10.26 -12.71 -2.73
N ALA A 89 11.01 -13.42 -3.56
CA ALA A 89 10.48 -13.89 -4.86
C ALA A 89 9.29 -14.82 -4.68
N ASP A 90 9.30 -15.69 -3.66
CA ASP A 90 8.17 -16.57 -3.35
C ASP A 90 6.95 -15.79 -2.86
N VAL A 91 7.14 -14.73 -2.03
CA VAL A 91 6.06 -13.84 -1.61
C VAL A 91 5.44 -13.12 -2.80
N GLN A 92 6.27 -12.61 -3.73
CA GLN A 92 5.77 -11.96 -4.95
C GLN A 92 4.95 -12.95 -5.80
N LYS A 93 5.45 -14.17 -5.99
CA LYS A 93 4.73 -15.22 -6.73
C LYS A 93 3.38 -15.52 -6.08
N ALA A 94 3.33 -15.72 -4.77
CA ALA A 94 2.09 -15.93 -4.03
C ALA A 94 1.10 -14.76 -4.20
N THR A 95 1.61 -13.52 -4.19
CA THR A 95 0.81 -12.31 -4.42
C THR A 95 0.18 -12.31 -5.83
N TYR A 96 0.89 -12.74 -6.86
CA TYR A 96 0.35 -12.87 -8.22
C TYR A 96 -0.62 -14.04 -8.38
N GLU A 97 -0.43 -15.10 -7.61
CA GLU A 97 -1.28 -16.30 -7.67
C GLU A 97 -2.63 -16.07 -6.98
N GLU A 98 -2.65 -15.42 -5.83
CA GLU A 98 -3.86 -15.21 -5.02
C GLU A 98 -4.46 -13.80 -5.11
N VAL A 99 -3.72 -12.85 -5.68
CA VAL A 99 -4.15 -11.46 -5.96
C VAL A 99 -4.84 -10.76 -4.77
N PRO A 100 -4.22 -10.74 -3.58
CA PRO A 100 -4.82 -10.07 -2.42
C PRO A 100 -4.96 -8.55 -2.61
N TYR A 101 -4.16 -7.98 -3.49
CA TYR A 101 -4.24 -6.59 -3.93
C TYR A 101 -3.66 -6.44 -5.34
N MET A 102 -4.07 -5.39 -6.01
CA MET A 102 -3.60 -5.06 -7.36
C MET A 102 -2.87 -3.72 -7.34
N LYS A 103 -1.58 -3.72 -7.68
CA LYS A 103 -0.81 -2.48 -7.85
C LYS A 103 -1.19 -1.85 -9.20
N ILE A 104 -1.77 -0.66 -9.15
CA ILE A 104 -2.15 0.08 -10.36
C ILE A 104 -0.96 0.85 -10.93
N GLY A 105 -0.07 1.36 -10.07
CA GLY A 105 1.11 2.12 -10.49
C GLY A 105 1.73 2.89 -9.32
N ASP A 106 2.79 3.61 -9.65
CA ASP A 106 3.45 4.55 -8.75
C ASP A 106 3.14 5.99 -9.17
N PHE A 107 3.14 6.90 -8.23
CA PHE A 107 3.00 8.32 -8.50
C PHE A 107 3.98 9.12 -7.65
N ASN A 108 4.38 10.28 -8.16
CA ASN A 108 5.19 11.21 -7.40
C ASN A 108 4.27 12.08 -6.53
N ALA A 109 4.45 12.03 -5.23
CA ALA A 109 3.79 12.95 -4.31
C ALA A 109 4.45 14.33 -4.42
N VAL A 110 3.64 15.38 -4.60
CA VAL A 110 4.11 16.76 -4.61
C VAL A 110 3.94 17.32 -3.19
N ALA A 111 5.03 17.83 -2.63
CA ALA A 111 5.01 18.56 -1.37
C ALA A 111 5.22 20.05 -1.63
N ALA A 112 4.59 20.89 -0.81
CA ALA A 112 4.82 22.32 -0.79
C ALA A 112 5.42 22.71 0.57
N GLU A 113 6.46 23.53 0.55
CA GLU A 113 7.09 24.01 1.76
C GLU A 113 7.23 25.53 1.75
N SER A 114 7.33 26.13 2.94
CA SER A 114 7.56 27.55 3.08
C SER A 114 8.99 27.90 2.64
N LYS A 115 9.15 29.01 1.90
CA LYS A 115 10.48 29.56 1.56
C LYS A 115 11.30 29.98 2.79
N LYS A 116 10.68 30.04 3.96
CA LYS A 116 11.36 30.29 5.23
C LYS A 116 11.98 29.03 5.83
N LEU A 117 11.70 27.86 5.30
CA LEU A 117 12.24 26.60 5.77
C LEU A 117 13.60 26.35 5.11
N GLU A 118 14.58 25.99 5.92
CA GLU A 118 15.94 25.64 5.49
C GLU A 118 16.34 24.26 6.01
N GLY A 119 17.25 23.60 5.31
CA GLY A 119 17.84 22.33 5.73
C GLY A 119 16.94 21.10 5.55
N VAL A 120 15.80 21.24 4.88
CA VAL A 120 14.96 20.07 4.53
C VAL A 120 15.67 19.22 3.50
N VAL A 121 15.81 17.94 3.78
CA VAL A 121 16.36 16.97 2.83
C VAL A 121 15.20 16.25 2.12
N PRO A 122 15.13 16.34 0.78
CA PRO A 122 14.14 15.59 0.02
C PRO A 122 14.28 14.09 0.27
N ALA A 123 13.21 13.47 0.74
CA ALA A 123 13.17 12.04 1.03
C ALA A 123 11.74 11.52 0.85
N PRO A 124 11.52 10.19 0.70
CA PRO A 124 10.20 9.59 0.64
C PRO A 124 9.32 9.89 1.86
N TRP A 125 9.96 10.18 3.00
CA TRP A 125 9.33 10.58 4.26
C TRP A 125 9.80 11.97 4.67
N PRO A 126 8.93 12.82 5.24
CA PRO A 126 9.33 14.15 5.69
C PRO A 126 10.17 14.03 6.98
N TYR A 127 11.45 14.21 6.84
CA TYR A 127 12.39 14.29 7.96
C TYR A 127 12.74 15.74 8.26
N PHE A 128 12.56 16.17 9.49
CA PHE A 128 12.71 17.58 9.92
C PHE A 128 13.86 17.82 10.89
N TRP A 129 14.69 16.83 11.21
CA TRP A 129 15.77 16.99 12.19
C TRP A 129 16.87 17.98 11.76
N ASN A 130 16.99 18.28 10.47
CA ASN A 130 17.89 19.32 9.95
C ASN A 130 17.16 20.63 9.61
N ALA A 131 15.85 20.69 9.82
CA ALA A 131 15.05 21.82 9.40
C ALA A 131 15.11 22.97 10.40
N SER A 132 15.21 24.19 9.90
CA SER A 132 15.12 25.41 10.67
C SER A 132 14.27 26.46 9.95
N ILE A 133 13.80 27.46 10.68
CA ILE A 133 13.03 28.56 10.11
C ILE A 133 13.96 29.80 10.05
N LYS A 134 14.09 30.40 8.87
CA LYS A 134 14.74 31.72 8.73
C LYS A 134 14.08 32.73 9.62
N LYS A 135 14.88 33.46 10.38
CA LYS A 135 14.45 34.62 11.17
C LYS A 135 14.12 35.80 10.30
#